data_f9c78b68584dc3504dfa497ff2c7f02d
#
_entry.id   f9c78b68584dc3504dfa497ff2c7f02d
#
_cell.length_a   1.000
_cell.length_b   1.000
_cell.length_c   1.000
_cell.angle_alpha   90.00
_cell.angle_beta   90.00
_cell.angle_gamma   90.00
#
_symmetry.space_group_name_H-M   'P 1'
#
loop_
_entity.id
_entity.type
_entity.pdbx_description
1 polymer ?
#
loop_
_entity_poly.entity_id
_entity_poly.type
_entity_poly.pdbx_seq_one_letter_code
_entity_poly.pdbx_strand_id
1 'polypeptide(L)'
;MAKQKNRLTRRRFLERVGVAGGSVALYETMTALGLIHLPEAWAGPPQLPQGSGKGQKVVILGAGIAGLTAAYELTRADYACQIIELTERAGGRNHSARRGTVLIEKNKKGETLKQVCNFDEGLYLNLGPGRLPYHHRRVLHYCQDLGVALEVYVMETMANLF
;
A
#
# COMPACT_ATOMS: atom_id res chain seq x y z
N MET A 1 16.04 38.67 29.07
CA MET A 1 16.21 37.46 28.23
C MET A 1 15.58 36.28 28.95
N ALA A 2 14.41 35.84 28.53
CA ALA A 2 13.67 34.72 29.15
C ALA A 2 14.32 33.40 28.73
N LYS A 3 14.79 32.61 29.71
CA LYS A 3 15.26 31.24 29.49
C LYS A 3 14.12 30.42 28.92
N GLN A 4 14.18 30.09 27.63
CA GLN A 4 13.28 29.16 26.98
C GLN A 4 13.42 27.81 27.69
N LYS A 5 12.43 27.45 28.53
CA LYS A 5 12.36 26.16 29.21
C LYS A 5 12.43 25.07 28.16
N ASN A 6 13.47 24.27 28.21
CA ASN A 6 13.74 23.17 27.30
C ASN A 6 12.70 22.06 27.52
N ARG A 7 11.46 22.25 27.05
CA ARG A 7 10.38 21.27 27.19
C ARG A 7 10.70 20.06 26.32
N LEU A 8 10.76 18.90 26.94
CA LEU A 8 10.91 17.63 26.25
C LEU A 8 9.62 17.38 25.45
N THR A 9 9.68 17.50 24.13
CA THR A 9 8.57 17.13 23.24
C THR A 9 8.56 15.62 23.01
N ARG A 10 7.39 15.06 22.64
CA ARG A 10 7.25 13.63 22.29
C ARG A 10 8.29 13.21 21.24
N ARG A 11 8.48 14.02 20.20
CA ARG A 11 9.47 13.77 19.15
C ARG A 11 10.90 13.70 19.69
N ARG A 12 11.31 14.70 20.49
CA ARG A 12 12.66 14.71 21.12
C ARG A 12 12.87 13.56 22.10
N PHE A 13 11.81 13.13 22.77
CA PHE A 13 11.87 11.93 23.60
C PHE A 13 12.19 10.69 22.77
N LEU A 14 11.42 10.46 21.71
CA LEU A 14 11.62 9.32 20.82
C LEU A 14 12.99 9.36 20.11
N GLU A 15 13.45 10.53 19.68
CA GLU A 15 14.78 10.72 19.10
C GLU A 15 15.87 10.28 20.10
N ARG A 16 15.75 10.65 21.37
CA ARG A 16 16.71 10.25 22.41
C ARG A 16 16.67 8.74 22.69
N VAL A 17 15.49 8.15 22.73
CA VAL A 17 15.35 6.70 22.89
C VAL A 17 16.00 5.98 21.70
N GLY A 18 15.77 6.43 20.47
CA GLY A 18 16.37 5.85 19.27
C GLY A 18 17.90 5.98 19.24
N VAL A 19 18.44 7.12 19.70
CA VAL A 19 19.90 7.33 19.79
C VAL A 19 20.53 6.46 20.87
N ALA A 20 19.88 6.29 22.04
CA ALA A 20 20.42 5.54 23.16
C ALA A 20 20.25 4.02 23.03
N GLY A 21 19.13 3.56 22.51
CA GLY A 21 18.76 2.14 22.48
C GLY A 21 18.51 1.57 21.08
N GLY A 22 18.77 2.36 20.04
CA GLY A 22 18.59 1.92 18.64
C GLY A 22 17.12 1.78 18.20
N SER A 23 16.93 1.17 17.04
CA SER A 23 15.60 1.01 16.43
C SER A 23 14.66 0.09 17.22
N VAL A 24 15.19 -0.89 17.93
CA VAL A 24 14.40 -1.83 18.75
C VAL A 24 13.79 -1.08 19.93
N ALA A 25 14.59 -0.36 20.71
CA ALA A 25 14.11 0.42 21.85
C ALA A 25 13.11 1.50 21.42
N LEU A 26 13.34 2.13 20.27
CA LEU A 26 12.40 3.09 19.69
C LEU A 26 11.07 2.42 19.37
N TYR A 27 11.10 1.26 18.69
CA TYR A 27 9.91 0.51 18.31
C TYR A 27 9.10 0.06 19.54
N GLU A 28 9.75 -0.53 20.55
CA GLU A 28 9.12 -0.94 21.80
C GLU A 28 8.48 0.24 22.54
N THR A 29 9.21 1.37 22.61
CA THR A 29 8.70 2.60 23.24
C THR A 29 7.48 3.13 22.49
N MET A 30 7.49 3.15 21.16
CA MET A 30 6.37 3.62 20.36
C MET A 30 5.15 2.70 20.51
N THR A 31 5.37 1.39 20.62
CA THR A 31 4.31 0.40 20.89
C THR A 31 3.72 0.58 22.29
N ALA A 32 4.58 0.71 23.32
CA ALA A 32 4.15 0.92 24.72
C ALA A 32 3.38 2.22 24.91
N LEU A 33 3.70 3.27 24.14
CA LEU A 33 2.98 4.54 24.16
C LEU A 33 1.71 4.54 23.28
N GLY A 34 1.35 3.41 22.64
CA GLY A 34 0.22 3.31 21.74
C GLY A 34 0.36 4.13 20.45
N LEU A 35 1.58 4.54 20.09
CA LEU A 35 1.86 5.29 18.86
C LEU A 35 1.98 4.39 17.63
N ILE A 36 2.27 3.11 17.86
CA ILE A 36 2.23 2.05 16.85
C ILE A 36 1.30 0.99 17.36
N HIS A 37 0.27 0.68 16.59
CA HIS A 37 -0.54 -0.50 16.81
C HIS A 37 0.06 -1.65 16.00
N LEU A 38 0.42 -2.72 16.70
CA LEU A 38 0.74 -3.98 16.02
C LEU A 38 -0.55 -4.46 15.36
N PRO A 39 -0.55 -4.73 14.05
CA PRO A 39 -1.71 -5.30 13.42
C PRO A 39 -1.97 -6.66 14.08
N GLU A 40 -3.15 -6.84 14.62
CA GLU A 40 -3.61 -8.16 15.05
C GLU A 40 -3.50 -9.16 13.90
N ALA A 41 -3.36 -10.44 14.23
CA ALA A 41 -3.40 -11.49 13.23
C ALA A 41 -4.69 -11.31 12.41
N TRP A 42 -4.56 -11.24 11.08
CA TRP A 42 -5.72 -11.01 10.22
C TRP A 42 -6.76 -12.12 10.39
N ALA A 43 -7.93 -11.74 10.88
CA ALA A 43 -9.06 -12.65 11.16
C ALA A 43 -10.12 -12.67 10.05
N GLY A 44 -9.89 -11.99 8.95
CA GLY A 44 -10.82 -11.85 7.83
C GLY A 44 -11.03 -10.40 7.38
N PRO A 45 -11.89 -10.14 6.40
CA PRO A 45 -12.27 -8.79 6.00
C PRO A 45 -13.03 -8.08 7.14
N PRO A 46 -13.13 -6.73 7.10
CA PRO A 46 -13.91 -5.98 8.06
C PRO A 46 -15.35 -6.48 8.13
N GLN A 47 -15.86 -6.71 9.34
CA GLN A 47 -17.26 -7.10 9.55
C GLN A 47 -18.10 -5.82 9.69
N LEU A 48 -18.51 -5.25 8.56
CA LEU A 48 -19.41 -4.11 8.54
C LEU A 48 -20.86 -4.60 8.50
N PRO A 49 -21.75 -4.10 9.39
CA PRO A 49 -23.16 -4.49 9.34
C PRO A 49 -23.78 -4.07 7.99
N GLN A 50 -24.52 -4.99 7.39
CA GLN A 50 -25.25 -4.70 6.16
C GLN A 50 -26.23 -3.53 6.39
N GLY A 51 -26.29 -2.59 5.48
CA GLY A 51 -27.14 -1.41 5.58
C GLY A 51 -26.61 -0.32 6.53
N SER A 52 -25.41 -0.49 7.15
CA SER A 52 -24.86 0.54 8.02
C SER A 52 -24.54 1.85 7.29
N GLY A 53 -24.33 1.78 5.97
CA GLY A 53 -24.02 2.94 5.14
C GLY A 53 -25.22 3.67 4.55
N LYS A 54 -26.45 3.28 4.86
CA LYS A 54 -27.66 3.86 4.27
C LYS A 54 -27.65 5.39 4.24
N GLY A 55 -27.67 5.96 3.04
CA GLY A 55 -27.69 7.41 2.82
C GLY A 55 -26.40 8.15 3.11
N GLN A 56 -25.36 7.46 3.54
CA GLN A 56 -24.06 8.07 3.83
C GLN A 56 -23.16 8.03 2.60
N LYS A 57 -22.55 9.18 2.30
CA LYS A 57 -21.57 9.33 1.24
C LYS A 57 -20.16 9.32 1.81
N VAL A 58 -19.27 8.58 1.19
CA VAL A 58 -17.85 8.49 1.57
C VAL A 58 -17.00 8.89 0.37
N VAL A 59 -16.13 9.88 0.56
CA VAL A 59 -15.12 10.27 -0.44
C VAL A 59 -13.79 9.62 -0.06
N ILE A 60 -13.20 8.89 -0.99
CA ILE A 60 -11.94 8.17 -0.81
C ILE A 60 -10.90 8.85 -1.69
N LEU A 61 -9.80 9.29 -1.10
CA LEU A 61 -8.71 9.95 -1.81
C LEU A 61 -7.64 8.93 -2.18
N GLY A 62 -7.53 8.67 -3.49
CA GLY A 62 -6.58 7.74 -4.09
C GLY A 62 -7.21 6.39 -4.47
N ALA A 63 -7.02 6.00 -5.74
CA ALA A 63 -7.43 4.71 -6.29
C ALA A 63 -6.31 3.65 -6.27
N GLY A 64 -5.43 3.70 -5.28
CA GLY A 64 -4.49 2.61 -4.98
C GLY A 64 -5.22 1.42 -4.33
N ILE A 65 -4.49 0.32 -4.07
CA ILE A 65 -5.09 -0.92 -3.52
C ILE A 65 -5.87 -0.66 -2.22
N ALA A 66 -5.37 0.22 -1.35
CA ALA A 66 -6.04 0.53 -0.08
C ALA A 66 -7.37 1.26 -0.30
N GLY A 67 -7.40 2.27 -1.18
CA GLY A 67 -8.62 3.02 -1.49
C GLY A 67 -9.65 2.16 -2.22
N LEU A 68 -9.22 1.31 -3.14
CA LEU A 68 -10.09 0.36 -3.84
C LEU A 68 -10.68 -0.67 -2.89
N THR A 69 -9.87 -1.23 -1.97
CA THR A 69 -10.36 -2.18 -0.96
C THR A 69 -11.33 -1.51 0.00
N ALA A 70 -11.04 -0.28 0.47
CA ALA A 70 -11.95 0.47 1.32
C ALA A 70 -13.30 0.73 0.62
N ALA A 71 -13.27 1.15 -0.66
CA ALA A 71 -14.50 1.34 -1.45
C ALA A 71 -15.27 0.03 -1.60
N TYR A 72 -14.59 -1.07 -1.87
CA TYR A 72 -15.20 -2.39 -2.02
C TYR A 72 -15.96 -2.81 -0.75
N GLU A 73 -15.30 -2.75 0.41
CA GLU A 73 -15.91 -3.15 1.68
C GLU A 73 -17.05 -2.21 2.12
N LEU A 74 -16.84 -0.90 1.97
CA LEU A 74 -17.86 0.08 2.32
C LEU A 74 -19.10 -0.02 1.41
N THR A 75 -18.90 -0.25 0.11
CA THR A 75 -20.03 -0.43 -0.83
C THR A 75 -20.87 -1.66 -0.49
N ARG A 76 -20.23 -2.75 -0.03
CA ARG A 76 -20.94 -3.95 0.44
C ARG A 76 -21.76 -3.70 1.70
N ALA A 77 -21.45 -2.65 2.46
CA ALA A 77 -22.19 -2.21 3.64
C ALA A 77 -23.17 -1.03 3.33
N ASP A 78 -23.49 -0.81 2.05
CA ASP A 78 -24.44 0.18 1.54
C ASP A 78 -24.00 1.64 1.71
N TYR A 79 -22.68 1.92 1.78
CA TYR A 79 -22.16 3.27 1.64
C TYR A 79 -22.06 3.69 0.18
N ALA A 80 -22.40 4.94 -0.13
CA ALA A 80 -22.20 5.53 -1.45
C ALA A 80 -20.77 6.05 -1.57
N CYS A 81 -19.85 5.25 -2.12
CA CYS A 81 -18.44 5.60 -2.23
C CYS A 81 -18.13 6.37 -3.51
N GLN A 82 -17.32 7.43 -3.38
CA GLN A 82 -16.73 8.15 -4.50
C GLN A 82 -15.20 8.16 -4.33
N ILE A 83 -14.47 7.65 -5.33
CA ILE A 83 -13.01 7.66 -5.33
C ILE A 83 -12.54 8.84 -6.18
N ILE A 84 -11.58 9.60 -5.64
CA ILE A 84 -10.89 10.69 -6.34
C ILE A 84 -9.43 10.26 -6.48
N GLU A 85 -8.96 10.18 -7.73
CA GLU A 85 -7.59 9.79 -8.06
C GLU A 85 -6.87 10.96 -8.74
N LEU A 86 -5.60 11.15 -8.39
CA LEU A 86 -4.76 12.22 -8.94
C LEU A 86 -4.31 11.92 -10.37
N THR A 87 -4.13 10.65 -10.70
CA THR A 87 -3.64 10.19 -11.99
C THR A 87 -4.77 9.69 -12.88
N GLU A 88 -4.51 9.48 -14.16
CA GLU A 88 -5.50 8.97 -15.12
C GLU A 88 -5.80 7.47 -14.97
N ARG A 89 -5.17 6.80 -13.99
CA ARG A 89 -5.33 5.35 -13.79
C ARG A 89 -5.52 4.97 -12.32
N ALA A 90 -6.30 3.94 -12.09
CA ALA A 90 -6.35 3.25 -10.81
C ALA A 90 -5.14 2.30 -10.61
N GLY A 91 -4.98 1.78 -9.39
CA GLY A 91 -3.97 0.81 -9.03
C GLY A 91 -2.78 1.41 -8.26
N GLY A 92 -2.50 2.71 -8.39
CA GLY A 92 -1.38 3.35 -7.71
C GLY A 92 -0.03 2.69 -8.07
N ARG A 93 0.68 2.15 -7.09
CA ARG A 93 1.95 1.43 -7.27
C ARG A 93 1.81 0.06 -7.92
N ASN A 94 0.62 -0.52 -7.97
CA ASN A 94 0.33 -1.73 -8.74
C ASN A 94 0.17 -1.35 -10.21
N HIS A 95 1.27 -1.38 -10.95
CA HIS A 95 1.32 -1.00 -12.35
C HIS A 95 2.11 -2.03 -13.16
N SER A 96 1.47 -2.61 -14.16
CA SER A 96 2.12 -3.46 -15.14
C SER A 96 2.23 -2.71 -16.46
N ALA A 97 3.45 -2.48 -16.93
CA ALA A 97 3.70 -1.89 -18.22
C ALA A 97 3.49 -2.94 -19.32
N ARG A 98 2.79 -2.56 -20.37
CA ARG A 98 2.52 -3.36 -21.56
C ARG A 98 2.89 -2.58 -22.82
N ARG A 99 2.79 -3.18 -23.99
CA ARG A 99 2.97 -2.46 -25.26
C ARG A 99 2.13 -1.17 -25.26
N GLY A 100 2.75 -0.04 -25.62
CA GLY A 100 2.12 1.27 -25.68
C GLY A 100 2.02 2.01 -24.34
N THR A 101 2.39 1.39 -23.22
CA THR A 101 2.45 2.10 -21.92
C THR A 101 3.48 3.21 -22.00
N VAL A 102 3.04 4.42 -21.66
CA VAL A 102 3.89 5.61 -21.63
C VAL A 102 4.37 5.86 -20.21
N LEU A 103 5.68 5.91 -20.04
CA LEU A 103 6.33 6.29 -18.79
C LEU A 103 6.86 7.71 -18.93
N ILE A 104 6.55 8.54 -17.94
CA ILE A 104 6.98 9.94 -17.88
C ILE A 104 7.80 10.14 -16.62
N GLU A 105 9.03 10.55 -16.77
CA GLU A 105 9.94 10.86 -15.67
C GLU A 105 10.47 12.28 -15.78
N LYS A 106 10.89 12.84 -14.65
CA LYS A 106 11.68 14.07 -14.64
C LYS A 106 13.11 13.70 -14.25
N ASN A 107 14.06 14.11 -15.09
CA ASN A 107 15.46 13.93 -14.76
C ASN A 107 15.91 14.94 -13.67
N LYS A 108 17.15 14.82 -13.21
CA LYS A 108 17.71 15.72 -12.18
C LYS A 108 17.74 17.19 -12.58
N LYS A 109 17.64 17.50 -13.87
CA LYS A 109 17.58 18.86 -14.42
C LYS A 109 16.15 19.39 -14.56
N GLY A 110 15.13 18.58 -14.19
CA GLY A 110 13.72 18.94 -14.33
C GLY A 110 13.13 18.73 -15.73
N GLU A 111 13.92 18.19 -16.68
CA GLU A 111 13.46 17.88 -18.03
C GLU A 111 12.57 16.65 -18.02
N THR A 112 11.47 16.68 -18.76
CA THR A 112 10.54 15.57 -18.90
C THR A 112 11.08 14.56 -19.90
N LEU A 113 11.32 13.35 -19.44
CA LEU A 113 11.65 12.19 -20.27
C LEU A 113 10.39 11.37 -20.50
N LYS A 114 10.15 11.02 -21.76
CA LYS A 114 9.04 10.17 -22.16
C LYS A 114 9.58 8.89 -22.78
N GLN A 115 9.15 7.74 -22.25
CA GLN A 115 9.49 6.43 -22.78
C GLN A 115 8.20 5.67 -23.10
N VAL A 116 8.18 4.99 -24.23
CA VAL A 116 7.06 4.13 -24.63
C VAL A 116 7.52 2.67 -24.62
N CYS A 117 6.75 1.80 -23.96
CA CYS A 117 7.05 0.37 -23.94
C CYS A 117 6.73 -0.29 -25.28
N ASN A 118 7.75 -0.92 -25.88
CA ASN A 118 7.66 -1.61 -27.18
C ASN A 118 7.71 -3.14 -27.03
N PHE A 119 7.12 -3.67 -25.96
CA PHE A 119 7.05 -5.11 -25.74
C PHE A 119 6.24 -5.80 -26.85
N ASP A 120 6.55 -7.06 -27.13
CA ASP A 120 5.70 -7.87 -27.97
C ASP A 120 4.34 -8.10 -27.33
N GLU A 121 3.34 -8.43 -28.13
CA GLU A 121 1.99 -8.67 -27.65
C GLU A 121 1.99 -9.80 -26.62
N GLY A 122 1.24 -9.62 -25.52
CA GLY A 122 1.19 -10.55 -24.40
C GLY A 122 2.28 -10.36 -23.35
N LEU A 123 3.40 -9.72 -23.68
CA LEU A 123 4.47 -9.44 -22.71
C LEU A 123 4.15 -8.23 -21.83
N TYR A 124 4.66 -8.28 -20.60
CA TYR A 124 4.50 -7.20 -19.63
C TYR A 124 5.67 -7.13 -18.65
N LEU A 125 5.80 -6.00 -18.00
CA LEU A 125 6.72 -5.79 -16.89
C LEU A 125 5.97 -5.21 -15.70
N ASN A 126 6.04 -5.86 -14.56
CA ASN A 126 5.51 -5.33 -13.31
C ASN A 126 6.46 -4.28 -12.73
N LEU A 127 6.03 -3.02 -12.73
CA LEU A 127 6.84 -1.90 -12.25
C LEU A 127 6.81 -1.74 -10.72
N GLY A 128 5.84 -2.35 -10.04
CA GLY A 128 5.68 -2.29 -8.60
C GLY A 128 5.34 -3.65 -8.00
N PRO A 129 4.25 -4.31 -8.43
CA PRO A 129 3.87 -5.61 -7.90
C PRO A 129 4.88 -6.65 -8.37
N GLY A 130 5.33 -7.49 -7.45
CA GLY A 130 6.19 -8.63 -7.76
C GLY A 130 5.43 -9.92 -7.62
N ARG A 131 5.46 -10.48 -6.44
CA ARG A 131 4.84 -11.76 -6.10
C ARG A 131 4.12 -11.64 -4.77
N LEU A 132 3.18 -12.56 -4.52
CA LEU A 132 2.41 -12.63 -3.29
C LEU A 132 2.97 -13.75 -2.41
N PRO A 133 3.63 -13.42 -1.27
CA PRO A 133 4.02 -14.45 -0.31
C PRO A 133 2.78 -15.14 0.28
N TYR A 134 2.90 -16.44 0.56
CA TYR A 134 1.78 -17.27 1.08
C TYR A 134 1.19 -16.74 2.40
N HIS A 135 1.96 -16.00 3.19
CA HIS A 135 1.49 -15.42 4.43
C HIS A 135 0.74 -14.08 4.26
N HIS A 136 0.67 -13.54 3.03
CA HIS A 136 -0.13 -12.34 2.73
C HIS A 136 -1.63 -12.68 2.62
N ARG A 137 -2.19 -13.26 3.68
CA ARG A 137 -3.56 -13.79 3.72
C ARG A 137 -4.62 -12.78 3.29
N ARG A 138 -4.43 -11.48 3.58
CA ARG A 138 -5.36 -10.42 3.16
C ARG A 138 -5.46 -10.33 1.64
N VAL A 139 -4.33 -10.26 0.96
CA VAL A 139 -4.31 -10.14 -0.51
C VAL A 139 -4.84 -11.42 -1.14
N LEU A 140 -4.41 -12.58 -0.65
CA LEU A 140 -4.87 -13.89 -1.14
C LEU A 140 -6.39 -14.05 -0.99
N HIS A 141 -6.95 -13.58 0.13
CA HIS A 141 -8.40 -13.57 0.33
C HIS A 141 -9.12 -12.75 -0.77
N TYR A 142 -8.68 -11.51 -1.03
CA TYR A 142 -9.30 -10.70 -2.08
C TYR A 142 -9.06 -11.25 -3.48
N CYS A 143 -7.91 -11.88 -3.73
CA CYS A 143 -7.71 -12.58 -5.00
C CYS A 143 -8.75 -13.69 -5.19
N GLN A 144 -9.01 -14.46 -4.13
CA GLN A 144 -10.02 -15.52 -4.16
C GLN A 144 -11.44 -14.97 -4.29
N ASP A 145 -11.78 -13.96 -3.48
CA ASP A 145 -13.11 -13.32 -3.46
C ASP A 145 -13.46 -12.65 -4.80
N LEU A 146 -12.46 -12.09 -5.48
CA LEU A 146 -12.59 -11.43 -6.77
C LEU A 146 -12.32 -12.36 -7.97
N GLY A 147 -12.09 -13.65 -7.74
CA GLY A 147 -11.85 -14.62 -8.81
C GLY A 147 -10.55 -14.42 -9.59
N VAL A 148 -9.53 -13.81 -8.96
CA VAL A 148 -8.21 -13.61 -9.58
C VAL A 148 -7.46 -14.94 -9.59
N ALA A 149 -7.10 -15.44 -10.78
CA ALA A 149 -6.28 -16.64 -10.91
C ALA A 149 -4.89 -16.42 -10.34
N LEU A 150 -4.43 -17.37 -9.54
CA LEU A 150 -3.11 -17.38 -8.93
C LEU A 150 -2.33 -18.58 -9.41
N GLU A 151 -1.04 -18.37 -9.67
CA GLU A 151 -0.10 -19.42 -10.05
C GLU A 151 1.04 -19.51 -9.04
N VAL A 152 1.58 -20.71 -8.89
CA VAL A 152 2.74 -20.92 -8.02
C VAL A 152 3.98 -20.38 -8.74
N TYR A 153 4.64 -19.44 -8.09
CA TYR A 153 5.90 -18.87 -8.57
C TYR A 153 7.08 -19.59 -7.91
N VAL A 154 7.82 -20.36 -8.69
CA VAL A 154 9.03 -21.03 -8.24
C VAL A 154 10.23 -20.13 -8.50
N MET A 155 10.84 -19.59 -7.43
CA MET A 155 11.98 -18.66 -7.53
C MET A 155 13.29 -19.34 -7.85
N GLU A 156 13.51 -20.53 -7.28
CA GLU A 156 14.74 -21.29 -7.41
C GLU A 156 14.42 -22.72 -7.79
N THR A 157 15.08 -23.20 -8.82
CA THR A 157 15.08 -24.60 -9.19
C THR A 157 16.52 -25.06 -9.31
N MET A 158 16.76 -26.35 -9.16
CA MET A 158 18.10 -26.92 -9.38
C MET A 158 18.64 -26.64 -10.79
N ALA A 159 17.77 -26.35 -11.75
CA ALA A 159 18.12 -25.97 -13.10
C ALA A 159 18.58 -24.51 -13.28
N ASN A 160 18.42 -23.68 -12.28
CA ASN A 160 18.84 -22.26 -12.31
C ASN A 160 20.27 -22.05 -11.78
N LEU A 161 21.03 -23.13 -11.56
CA LEU A 161 22.39 -23.09 -11.02
C LEU A 161 23.49 -23.01 -12.11
N PHE A 162 23.18 -22.45 -13.29
CA PHE A 162 24.15 -22.24 -14.37
C PHE A 162 24.04 -20.85 -14.99
#